data_6e83b29b5ccbea754a87460013d188a5
#
_entry.id   6e83b29b5ccbea754a87460013d188a5
#
_cell.length_a   1.000
_cell.length_b   1.000
_cell.length_c   1.000
_cell.angle_alpha   90.00
_cell.angle_beta   90.00
_cell.angle_gamma   90.00
#
_symmetry.space_group_name_H-M   'P 1'
#
loop_
_entity.id
_entity.type
_entity.pdbx_description
1 polymer ?
#
loop_
_entity_poly.entity_id
_entity_poly.type
_entity_poly.pdbx_seq_one_letter_code
_entity_poly.pdbx_strand_id
1 'polypeptide(L)'
;YNTFGQWFKYAAMSAMEFDRYLAESGKKDEKNPYTEVLKAVRQAIITCIGSMGWTDIDYSFAFQNLIIMHETMGVLPLEALSDGTRSVISMAADLAYRMVRLNPDLGAMAALETPGIVLIDEVDMHLHPSWQQAVVYDVRKAFPNVQFIVTTHSPQVLSTVPAEAIRILRWDNNLINIDKPAFSLGAESFQLLKDIQNVDTRPQALPIVKDLYRYLMLVSEDKWDTDEARELRKRLDEWSKGCEPALVRADTEIRMKSFRRKKK
;
A
#
# COMPACT_ATOMS: atom_id res chain seq x y z
N TYR A 1 6.93 15.07 13.72
CA TYR A 1 5.59 15.08 14.35
C TYR A 1 5.30 16.39 15.09
N ASN A 2 6.12 16.78 16.03
CA ASN A 2 5.92 18.05 16.76
C ASN A 2 5.86 19.27 15.84
N THR A 3 6.65 19.29 14.77
CA THR A 3 6.75 20.43 13.85
C THR A 3 5.48 20.57 13.01
N PHE A 4 4.91 19.46 12.48
CA PHE A 4 3.68 19.50 11.70
C PHE A 4 2.46 19.89 12.54
N GLY A 5 2.28 19.27 13.71
CA GLY A 5 1.18 19.63 14.62
C GLY A 5 1.24 21.09 15.08
N GLN A 6 2.42 21.59 15.40
CA GLN A 6 2.62 22.99 15.76
C GLN A 6 2.33 23.95 14.58
N TRP A 7 2.79 23.60 13.38
CA TRP A 7 2.50 24.35 12.18
C TRP A 7 1.00 24.40 11.88
N PHE A 8 0.33 23.24 11.94
CA PHE A 8 -1.11 23.14 11.66
C PHE A 8 -1.92 23.96 12.68
N LYS A 9 -1.57 23.87 13.97
CA LYS A 9 -2.12 24.72 15.03
C LYS A 9 -1.99 26.20 14.71
N TYR A 10 -0.76 26.61 14.36
CA TYR A 10 -0.48 28.01 14.03
C TYR A 10 -1.28 28.48 12.82
N ALA A 11 -1.33 27.69 11.76
CA ALA A 11 -2.09 27.98 10.55
C ALA A 11 -3.60 28.06 10.84
N ALA A 12 -4.14 27.17 11.67
CA ALA A 12 -5.54 27.19 12.09
C ALA A 12 -5.87 28.45 12.93
N MET A 13 -4.98 28.82 13.87
CA MET A 13 -5.16 30.05 14.65
C MET A 13 -5.11 31.28 13.75
N SER A 14 -4.15 31.37 12.86
CA SER A 14 -4.02 32.51 11.92
C SER A 14 -5.21 32.60 10.98
N ALA A 15 -5.75 31.46 10.52
CA ALA A 15 -6.97 31.44 9.73
C ALA A 15 -8.16 32.05 10.48
N MET A 16 -8.38 31.63 11.72
CA MET A 16 -9.48 32.16 12.56
C MET A 16 -9.32 33.65 12.85
N GLU A 17 -8.09 34.10 13.12
CA GLU A 17 -7.81 35.52 13.40
C GLU A 17 -8.03 36.38 12.14
N PHE A 18 -7.57 35.91 10.99
CA PHE A 18 -7.77 36.63 9.74
C PHE A 18 -9.23 36.67 9.31
N ASP A 19 -10.00 35.60 9.50
CA ASP A 19 -11.44 35.58 9.23
C ASP A 19 -12.18 36.60 10.12
N ARG A 20 -11.80 36.72 11.41
CA ARG A 20 -12.32 37.75 12.31
C ARG A 20 -11.99 39.14 11.80
N TYR A 21 -10.75 39.42 11.38
CA TYR A 21 -10.35 40.68 10.80
C TYR A 21 -11.18 41.02 9.56
N LEU A 22 -11.40 40.06 8.64
CA LEU A 22 -12.23 40.29 7.44
C LEU A 22 -13.68 40.65 7.81
N ALA A 23 -14.23 39.95 8.82
CA ALA A 23 -15.58 40.20 9.31
C ALA A 23 -15.72 41.64 9.91
N GLU A 24 -14.76 42.06 10.74
CA GLU A 24 -14.74 43.36 11.39
C GLU A 24 -14.46 44.52 10.41
N SER A 25 -13.62 44.28 9.38
CA SER A 25 -13.24 45.30 8.38
C SER A 25 -14.23 45.42 7.21
N GLY A 26 -15.27 44.60 7.17
CA GLY A 26 -16.26 44.59 6.08
C GLY A 26 -15.75 44.01 4.76
N LYS A 27 -14.57 43.39 4.74
CA LYS A 27 -13.87 42.81 3.57
C LYS A 27 -14.22 41.35 3.36
N LYS A 28 -15.50 40.99 3.40
CA LYS A 28 -15.98 39.60 3.33
C LYS A 28 -15.62 38.88 2.02
N ASP A 29 -15.31 39.59 0.95
CA ASP A 29 -14.98 39.00 -0.34
C ASP A 29 -13.46 38.72 -0.53
N GLU A 30 -12.61 39.16 0.39
CA GLU A 30 -11.18 38.83 0.37
C GLU A 30 -10.93 37.39 0.83
N LYS A 31 -10.10 36.66 0.08
CA LYS A 31 -9.73 35.29 0.44
C LYS A 31 -8.77 35.27 1.62
N ASN A 32 -9.03 34.39 2.57
CA ASN A 32 -8.10 34.15 3.67
C ASN A 32 -6.95 33.22 3.22
N PRO A 33 -5.71 33.72 3.14
CA PRO A 33 -4.59 32.91 2.63
C PRO A 33 -4.29 31.71 3.53
N TYR A 34 -4.50 31.83 4.84
CA TYR A 34 -4.26 30.72 5.78
C TYR A 34 -5.31 29.59 5.59
N THR A 35 -6.55 29.95 5.30
CA THR A 35 -7.62 28.99 5.01
C THR A 35 -7.32 28.24 3.70
N GLU A 36 -6.81 28.90 2.67
CA GLU A 36 -6.42 28.26 1.41
C GLU A 36 -5.25 27.27 1.59
N VAL A 37 -4.26 27.65 2.41
CA VAL A 37 -3.14 26.76 2.76
C VAL A 37 -3.61 25.52 3.51
N LEU A 38 -4.47 25.70 4.52
CA LEU A 38 -5.06 24.58 5.27
C LEU A 38 -5.87 23.66 4.36
N LYS A 39 -6.67 24.22 3.43
CA LYS A 39 -7.43 23.43 2.46
C LYS A 39 -6.51 22.54 1.61
N ALA A 40 -5.43 23.11 1.06
CA ALA A 40 -4.47 22.35 0.26
C ALA A 40 -3.90 21.15 1.03
N VAL A 41 -3.45 21.40 2.26
CA VAL A 41 -2.83 20.37 3.09
C VAL A 41 -3.86 19.33 3.54
N ARG A 42 -5.02 19.74 4.02
CA ARG A 42 -6.11 18.82 4.41
C ARG A 42 -6.54 17.94 3.24
N GLN A 43 -6.79 18.56 2.08
CA GLN A 43 -7.21 17.83 0.88
C GLN A 43 -6.16 16.81 0.42
N ALA A 44 -4.88 17.17 0.45
CA ALA A 44 -3.80 16.25 0.09
C ALA A 44 -3.72 15.06 1.06
N ILE A 45 -3.79 15.32 2.37
CA ILE A 45 -3.80 14.26 3.38
C ILE A 45 -4.99 13.33 3.17
N ILE A 46 -6.21 13.87 3.09
CA ILE A 46 -7.42 13.06 2.95
C ILE A 46 -7.43 12.28 1.64
N THR A 47 -6.89 12.84 0.56
CA THR A 47 -6.74 12.08 -0.69
C THR A 47 -5.81 10.89 -0.53
N CYS A 48 -4.72 11.02 0.27
CA CYS A 48 -3.77 9.92 0.51
C CYS A 48 -4.30 8.83 1.45
N ILE A 49 -5.27 9.11 2.30
CA ILE A 49 -5.77 8.17 3.32
C ILE A 49 -7.28 7.88 3.22
N GLY A 50 -7.97 8.49 2.26
CA GLY A 50 -9.42 8.34 2.09
C GLY A 50 -9.84 6.90 1.79
N SER A 51 -9.03 6.13 1.07
CA SER A 51 -9.25 4.70 0.83
C SER A 51 -9.26 3.85 2.12
N MET A 52 -8.77 4.41 3.23
CA MET A 52 -8.76 3.80 4.55
C MET A 52 -9.98 4.20 5.40
N GLY A 53 -10.94 4.97 4.85
CA GLY A 53 -12.14 5.46 5.55
C GLY A 53 -11.95 6.77 6.33
N TRP A 54 -10.81 7.44 6.17
CA TRP A 54 -10.56 8.75 6.80
C TRP A 54 -11.14 9.87 5.94
N THR A 55 -11.90 10.78 6.58
CA THR A 55 -12.70 11.79 5.88
C THR A 55 -12.23 13.22 6.09
N ASP A 56 -11.59 13.52 7.23
CA ASP A 56 -11.08 14.85 7.51
C ASP A 56 -9.99 14.83 8.57
N ILE A 57 -9.19 15.91 8.64
CA ILE A 57 -8.17 16.16 9.67
C ILE A 57 -8.27 17.62 10.10
N ASP A 58 -8.21 17.88 11.41
CA ASP A 58 -8.25 19.23 11.96
C ASP A 58 -7.43 19.35 13.25
N TYR A 59 -7.26 20.58 13.74
CA TYR A 59 -6.68 20.84 15.04
C TYR A 59 -7.78 21.16 16.06
N SER A 60 -7.89 20.34 17.08
CA SER A 60 -8.82 20.59 18.18
C SER A 60 -8.17 21.46 19.26
N PHE A 61 -8.67 22.69 19.42
CA PHE A 61 -8.22 23.58 20.51
C PHE A 61 -8.67 23.08 21.89
N ALA A 62 -9.78 22.31 21.96
CA ALA A 62 -10.26 21.72 23.19
C ALA A 62 -9.34 20.61 23.71
N PHE A 63 -8.86 19.76 22.78
CA PHE A 63 -7.94 18.66 23.10
C PHE A 63 -6.46 19.03 22.92
N GLN A 64 -6.16 20.26 22.46
CA GLN A 64 -4.81 20.74 22.18
C GLN A 64 -4.01 19.80 21.26
N ASN A 65 -4.69 19.17 20.30
CA ASN A 65 -4.14 18.11 19.47
C ASN A 65 -4.73 18.05 18.06
N LEU A 66 -4.00 17.43 17.12
CA LEU A 66 -4.54 17.04 15.83
C LEU A 66 -5.56 15.90 16.01
N ILE A 67 -6.71 16.06 15.41
CA ILE A 67 -7.78 15.08 15.37
C ILE A 67 -8.05 14.67 13.93
N ILE A 68 -8.43 13.43 13.75
CA ILE A 68 -8.80 12.87 12.46
C ILE A 68 -10.18 12.24 12.55
N MET A 69 -10.95 12.33 11.48
CA MET A 69 -12.31 11.82 11.40
C MET A 69 -12.35 10.58 10.52
N HIS A 70 -13.05 9.55 11.00
CA HIS A 70 -13.25 8.30 10.27
C HIS A 70 -14.75 8.04 10.11
N GLU A 71 -15.15 7.47 8.96
CA GLU A 71 -16.56 7.21 8.62
C GLU A 71 -17.33 6.43 9.68
N THR A 72 -16.69 5.45 10.32
CA THR A 72 -17.34 4.55 11.28
C THR A 72 -16.81 4.68 12.71
N MET A 73 -15.54 5.07 12.90
CA MET A 73 -14.91 5.17 14.23
C MET A 73 -15.08 6.54 14.89
N GLY A 74 -15.61 7.54 14.14
CA GLY A 74 -15.76 8.90 14.63
C GLY A 74 -14.43 9.67 14.69
N VAL A 75 -14.31 10.56 15.68
CA VAL A 75 -13.15 11.45 15.85
C VAL A 75 -12.11 10.82 16.76
N LEU A 76 -10.88 10.71 16.29
CA LEU A 76 -9.75 10.15 17.04
C LEU A 76 -8.58 11.14 17.09
N PRO A 77 -7.78 11.17 18.16
CA PRO A 77 -6.51 11.88 18.15
C PRO A 77 -5.52 11.19 17.22
N LEU A 78 -4.64 11.97 16.57
CA LEU A 78 -3.67 11.46 15.61
C LEU A 78 -2.73 10.40 16.21
N GLU A 79 -2.41 10.51 17.49
CA GLU A 79 -1.55 9.55 18.22
C GLU A 79 -2.19 8.16 18.38
N ALA A 80 -3.51 8.06 18.29
CA ALA A 80 -4.20 6.77 18.39
C ALA A 80 -4.08 5.93 17.11
N LEU A 81 -3.56 6.51 16.01
CA LEU A 81 -3.41 5.82 14.75
C LEU A 81 -2.18 4.92 14.73
N SER A 82 -2.19 3.93 13.83
CA SER A 82 -1.03 3.09 13.56
C SER A 82 0.14 3.90 13.00
N ASP A 83 1.35 3.41 13.18
CA ASP A 83 2.56 4.05 12.66
C ASP A 83 2.52 4.23 11.14
N GLY A 84 1.99 3.26 10.41
CA GLY A 84 1.84 3.33 8.96
C GLY A 84 0.91 4.47 8.53
N THR A 85 -0.27 4.57 9.13
CA THR A 85 -1.22 5.67 8.85
C THR A 85 -0.59 7.02 9.15
N ARG A 86 0.07 7.14 10.31
CA ARG A 86 0.77 8.37 10.70
C ARG A 86 1.89 8.75 9.72
N SER A 87 2.62 7.77 9.19
CA SER A 87 3.67 8.00 8.20
C SER A 87 3.13 8.56 6.90
N VAL A 88 2.04 8.00 6.37
CA VAL A 88 1.37 8.52 5.15
C VAL A 88 0.84 9.93 5.38
N ILE A 89 0.18 10.20 6.51
CA ILE A 89 -0.29 11.54 6.87
C ILE A 89 0.87 12.54 6.92
N SER A 90 1.97 12.17 7.59
CA SER A 90 3.14 13.05 7.72
C SER A 90 3.80 13.35 6.39
N MET A 91 3.93 12.34 5.53
CA MET A 91 4.46 12.49 4.18
C MET A 91 3.58 13.43 3.34
N ALA A 92 2.26 13.17 3.31
CA ALA A 92 1.32 13.99 2.55
C ALA A 92 1.29 15.44 3.05
N ALA A 93 1.35 15.62 4.37
CA ALA A 93 1.40 16.92 5.02
C ALA A 93 2.67 17.70 4.67
N ASP A 94 3.85 17.06 4.76
CA ASP A 94 5.13 17.70 4.45
C ASP A 94 5.20 18.09 2.97
N LEU A 95 4.79 17.21 2.07
CA LEU A 95 4.75 17.48 0.63
C LEU A 95 3.82 18.66 0.32
N ALA A 96 2.58 18.62 0.78
CA ALA A 96 1.60 19.66 0.52
C ALA A 96 2.05 21.01 1.11
N TYR A 97 2.60 21.00 2.32
CA TYR A 97 3.15 22.20 2.95
C TYR A 97 4.30 22.83 2.16
N ARG A 98 5.25 22.01 1.68
CA ARG A 98 6.36 22.48 0.83
C ARG A 98 5.84 23.09 -0.46
N MET A 99 4.84 22.47 -1.11
CA MET A 99 4.24 22.93 -2.36
C MET A 99 3.57 24.29 -2.20
N VAL A 100 2.81 24.46 -1.11
CA VAL A 100 2.21 25.77 -0.80
C VAL A 100 3.27 26.84 -0.54
N ARG A 101 4.36 26.50 0.15
CA ARG A 101 5.44 27.45 0.40
C ARG A 101 6.23 27.83 -0.86
N LEU A 102 6.41 26.90 -1.77
CA LEU A 102 7.13 27.12 -3.03
C LEU A 102 6.28 27.87 -4.05
N ASN A 103 4.95 27.68 -4.01
CA ASN A 103 4.02 28.27 -4.95
C ASN A 103 2.80 28.86 -4.22
N PRO A 104 2.99 29.95 -3.44
CA PRO A 104 1.92 30.52 -2.62
C PRO A 104 0.73 31.03 -3.44
N ASP A 105 0.96 31.45 -4.67
CA ASP A 105 -0.07 31.97 -5.58
C ASP A 105 -1.07 30.89 -6.03
N LEU A 106 -0.71 29.61 -5.93
CA LEU A 106 -1.61 28.50 -6.24
C LEU A 106 -2.64 28.23 -5.13
N GLY A 107 -2.43 28.73 -3.91
CA GLY A 107 -3.35 28.58 -2.79
C GLY A 107 -3.77 27.13 -2.58
N ALA A 108 -5.08 26.85 -2.59
CA ALA A 108 -5.64 25.51 -2.41
C ALA A 108 -5.24 24.50 -3.50
N MET A 109 -4.81 24.98 -4.67
CA MET A 109 -4.40 24.14 -5.81
C MET A 109 -2.92 23.72 -5.74
N ALA A 110 -2.15 24.19 -4.77
CA ALA A 110 -0.70 23.99 -4.72
C ALA A 110 -0.30 22.51 -4.77
N ALA A 111 -1.01 21.62 -4.06
CA ALA A 111 -0.72 20.19 -4.09
C ALA A 111 -0.99 19.54 -5.46
N LEU A 112 -1.98 20.04 -6.18
CA LEU A 112 -2.39 19.48 -7.48
C LEU A 112 -1.55 20.02 -8.66
N GLU A 113 -1.08 21.26 -8.57
CA GLU A 113 -0.45 21.94 -9.71
C GLU A 113 1.08 22.05 -9.61
N THR A 114 1.66 21.91 -8.42
CA THR A 114 3.12 22.00 -8.25
C THR A 114 3.83 20.77 -8.85
N PRO A 115 4.72 20.97 -9.83
CA PRO A 115 5.55 19.88 -10.32
C PRO A 115 6.70 19.58 -9.36
N GLY A 116 7.15 18.31 -9.35
CA GLY A 116 8.27 17.92 -8.52
C GLY A 116 8.71 16.47 -8.74
N ILE A 117 9.80 16.10 -8.08
CA ILE A 117 10.30 14.72 -7.99
C ILE A 117 10.40 14.37 -6.52
N VAL A 118 9.79 13.25 -6.14
CA VAL A 118 9.78 12.75 -4.75
C VAL A 118 10.32 11.33 -4.72
N LEU A 119 11.27 11.11 -3.84
CA LEU A 119 11.85 9.79 -3.57
C LEU A 119 11.31 9.28 -2.25
N ILE A 120 10.76 8.06 -2.26
CA ILE A 120 10.22 7.40 -1.06
C ILE A 120 10.86 6.02 -0.96
N ASP A 121 11.57 5.79 0.13
CA ASP A 121 12.08 4.47 0.44
C ASP A 121 11.04 3.67 1.22
N GLU A 122 10.82 2.40 0.84
CA GLU A 122 9.86 1.49 1.47
C GLU A 122 8.45 2.09 1.65
N VAL A 123 7.79 2.45 0.53
CA VAL A 123 6.46 3.10 0.54
C VAL A 123 5.38 2.29 1.26
N ASP A 124 5.58 0.99 1.41
CA ASP A 124 4.70 0.02 2.07
C ASP A 124 4.99 -0.18 3.56
N MET A 125 6.03 0.47 4.12
CA MET A 125 6.48 0.24 5.49
C MET A 125 5.37 0.50 6.51
N HIS A 126 5.10 -0.50 7.38
CA HIS A 126 4.07 -0.50 8.42
C HIS A 126 2.62 -0.37 7.93
N LEU A 127 2.35 -0.43 6.61
CA LEU A 127 0.99 -0.40 6.09
C LEU A 127 0.35 -1.79 6.14
N HIS A 128 -0.94 -1.82 6.49
CA HIS A 128 -1.75 -3.03 6.32
C HIS A 128 -1.80 -3.43 4.84
N PRO A 129 -1.80 -4.74 4.48
CA PRO A 129 -1.79 -5.19 3.08
C PRO A 129 -2.87 -4.55 2.18
N SER A 130 -4.08 -4.31 2.70
CA SER A 130 -5.13 -3.62 1.95
C SER A 130 -4.78 -2.16 1.60
N TRP A 131 -4.02 -1.49 2.45
CA TRP A 131 -3.58 -0.11 2.21
C TRP A 131 -2.37 -0.04 1.30
N GLN A 132 -1.53 -1.08 1.30
CA GLN A 132 -0.45 -1.23 0.32
C GLN A 132 -0.98 -1.28 -1.11
N GLN A 133 -2.19 -1.83 -1.32
CA GLN A 133 -2.87 -1.84 -2.62
C GLN A 133 -3.41 -0.47 -3.07
N ALA A 134 -3.49 0.50 -2.18
CA ALA A 134 -4.05 1.83 -2.48
C ALA A 134 -3.01 2.96 -2.47
N VAL A 135 -1.96 2.85 -1.65
CA VAL A 135 -1.05 3.95 -1.32
C VAL A 135 -0.45 4.65 -2.54
N VAL A 136 0.02 3.90 -3.55
CA VAL A 136 0.63 4.50 -4.75
C VAL A 136 -0.41 5.24 -5.60
N TYR A 137 -1.61 4.67 -5.72
CA TYR A 137 -2.71 5.30 -6.43
C TYR A 137 -3.16 6.60 -5.74
N ASP A 138 -3.35 6.56 -4.42
CA ASP A 138 -3.84 7.67 -3.62
C ASP A 138 -2.83 8.83 -3.58
N VAL A 139 -1.55 8.53 -3.41
CA VAL A 139 -0.47 9.53 -3.44
C VAL A 139 -0.37 10.21 -4.82
N ARG A 140 -0.46 9.45 -5.92
CA ARG A 140 -0.48 10.02 -7.27
C ARG A 140 -1.71 10.87 -7.54
N LYS A 141 -2.85 10.52 -6.95
CA LYS A 141 -4.08 11.31 -7.03
C LYS A 141 -3.98 12.61 -6.23
N ALA A 142 -3.32 12.59 -5.09
CA ALA A 142 -3.09 13.78 -4.26
C ALA A 142 -2.10 14.76 -4.91
N PHE A 143 -1.11 14.25 -5.66
CA PHE A 143 -0.02 15.03 -6.25
C PHE A 143 0.21 14.63 -7.72
N PRO A 144 -0.73 14.97 -8.63
CA PRO A 144 -0.71 14.44 -10.01
C PRO A 144 0.45 14.93 -10.87
N ASN A 145 1.05 16.08 -10.53
CA ASN A 145 2.17 16.67 -11.25
C ASN A 145 3.55 16.27 -10.67
N VAL A 146 3.56 15.35 -9.71
CA VAL A 146 4.79 14.85 -9.09
C VAL A 146 5.20 13.53 -9.71
N GLN A 147 6.48 13.43 -10.06
CA GLN A 147 7.11 12.14 -10.36
C GLN A 147 7.54 11.47 -9.06
N PHE A 148 6.95 10.32 -8.73
CA PHE A 148 7.35 9.50 -7.60
C PHE A 148 8.33 8.43 -8.04
N ILE A 149 9.45 8.33 -7.32
CA ILE A 149 10.41 7.22 -7.42
C ILE A 149 10.38 6.52 -6.06
N VAL A 150 9.83 5.30 -6.02
CA VAL A 150 9.59 4.59 -4.77
C VAL A 150 10.27 3.23 -4.76
N THR A 151 10.74 2.79 -3.59
CA THR A 151 11.14 1.41 -3.38
C THR A 151 10.06 0.64 -2.63
N THR A 152 9.95 -0.65 -2.86
CA THR A 152 9.01 -1.53 -2.19
C THR A 152 9.46 -2.99 -2.25
N HIS A 153 9.13 -3.75 -1.21
CA HIS A 153 9.20 -5.21 -1.18
C HIS A 153 7.80 -5.85 -1.18
N SER A 154 6.73 -5.06 -1.32
CA SER A 154 5.36 -5.55 -1.27
C SER A 154 4.82 -5.98 -2.64
N PRO A 155 4.42 -7.24 -2.82
CA PRO A 155 3.70 -7.65 -4.02
C PRO A 155 2.34 -6.95 -4.16
N GLN A 156 1.74 -6.50 -3.05
CA GLN A 156 0.50 -5.72 -3.06
C GLN A 156 0.70 -4.37 -3.75
N VAL A 157 1.80 -3.67 -3.44
CA VAL A 157 2.16 -2.41 -4.13
C VAL A 157 2.46 -2.68 -5.61
N LEU A 158 3.28 -3.70 -5.91
CA LEU A 158 3.65 -4.05 -7.28
C LEU A 158 2.42 -4.39 -8.15
N SER A 159 1.37 -4.98 -7.57
CA SER A 159 0.14 -5.30 -8.29
C SER A 159 -0.66 -4.07 -8.74
N THR A 160 -0.36 -2.88 -8.21
CA THR A 160 -1.06 -1.62 -8.52
C THR A 160 -0.34 -0.77 -9.56
N VAL A 161 0.85 -1.20 -10.01
CA VAL A 161 1.72 -0.42 -10.87
C VAL A 161 1.95 -1.16 -12.20
N PRO A 162 1.89 -0.48 -13.37
CA PRO A 162 2.15 -1.10 -14.65
C PRO A 162 3.61 -1.54 -14.78
N ALA A 163 3.85 -2.64 -15.49
CA ALA A 163 5.16 -3.27 -15.65
C ALA A 163 6.26 -2.29 -16.17
N GLU A 164 5.87 -1.37 -17.03
CA GLU A 164 6.75 -0.37 -17.63
C GLU A 164 7.32 0.61 -16.59
N ALA A 165 6.60 0.84 -15.50
CA ALA A 165 7.02 1.71 -14.41
C ALA A 165 7.92 0.99 -13.38
N ILE A 166 7.98 -0.34 -13.39
CA ILE A 166 8.77 -1.12 -12.44
C ILE A 166 10.21 -1.29 -12.95
N ARG A 167 11.16 -1.20 -12.01
CA ARG A 167 12.59 -1.51 -12.23
C ARG A 167 13.00 -2.52 -11.17
N ILE A 168 13.42 -3.71 -11.62
CA ILE A 168 13.94 -4.77 -10.77
C ILE A 168 15.45 -4.62 -10.72
N LEU A 169 15.98 -4.33 -9.54
CA LEU A 169 17.42 -4.22 -9.33
C LEU A 169 17.97 -5.59 -8.92
N ARG A 170 18.87 -6.14 -9.71
CA ARG A 170 19.53 -7.42 -9.43
C ARG A 170 21.04 -7.21 -9.30
N TRP A 171 21.59 -7.75 -8.23
CA TRP A 171 23.03 -7.78 -8.04
C TRP A 171 23.61 -9.02 -8.69
N ASP A 172 24.45 -8.85 -9.67
CA ASP A 172 25.16 -9.93 -10.36
C ASP A 172 26.58 -9.51 -10.73
N ASN A 173 27.58 -10.35 -10.42
CA ASN A 173 29.00 -10.14 -10.74
C ASN A 173 29.53 -8.74 -10.35
N ASN A 174 29.17 -8.22 -9.17
CA ASN A 174 29.49 -6.88 -8.68
C ASN A 174 28.89 -5.72 -9.51
N LEU A 175 27.90 -6.01 -10.33
CA LEU A 175 27.15 -5.01 -11.10
C LEU A 175 25.67 -5.04 -10.73
N ILE A 176 25.04 -3.90 -10.83
CA ILE A 176 23.57 -3.80 -10.69
C ILE A 176 22.96 -3.87 -12.09
N ASN A 177 22.23 -4.93 -12.35
CA ASN A 177 21.43 -5.07 -13.55
C ASN A 177 20.01 -4.54 -13.28
N ILE A 178 19.41 -3.91 -14.28
CA ILE A 178 18.06 -3.35 -14.21
C ILE A 178 17.18 -4.10 -15.19
N ASP A 179 16.22 -4.84 -14.66
CA ASP A 179 15.22 -5.57 -15.43
C ASP A 179 13.84 -4.94 -15.33
N LYS A 180 12.93 -5.32 -16.21
CA LYS A 180 11.50 -5.00 -16.14
C LYS A 180 10.71 -6.30 -16.10
N PRO A 181 9.63 -6.36 -15.30
CA PRO A 181 8.74 -7.52 -15.33
C PRO A 181 7.92 -7.53 -16.62
N ALA A 182 7.51 -8.72 -17.04
CA ALA A 182 6.61 -8.87 -18.19
C ALA A 182 5.17 -8.45 -17.87
N PHE A 183 4.75 -8.61 -16.60
CA PHE A 183 3.39 -8.34 -16.14
C PHE A 183 3.39 -7.97 -14.64
N SER A 184 2.51 -7.04 -14.23
CA SER A 184 2.37 -6.65 -12.82
C SER A 184 0.99 -6.10 -12.47
N LEU A 185 0.45 -5.17 -13.23
CA LEU A 185 -0.81 -4.50 -12.91
C LEU A 185 -1.98 -5.51 -12.84
N GLY A 186 -2.62 -5.62 -11.69
CA GLY A 186 -3.70 -6.57 -11.43
C GLY A 186 -3.25 -8.02 -11.24
N ALA A 187 -1.94 -8.31 -11.21
CA ALA A 187 -1.43 -9.65 -10.95
C ALA A 187 -1.70 -10.11 -9.52
N GLU A 188 -1.85 -11.40 -9.32
CA GLU A 188 -1.95 -11.98 -7.99
C GLU A 188 -0.60 -11.91 -7.25
N SER A 189 -0.65 -11.67 -5.93
CA SER A 189 0.55 -11.47 -5.11
C SER A 189 1.54 -12.63 -5.20
N PHE A 190 1.06 -13.88 -5.27
CA PHE A 190 1.93 -15.04 -5.37
C PHE A 190 2.72 -15.09 -6.70
N GLN A 191 2.12 -14.61 -7.79
CA GLN A 191 2.77 -14.51 -9.09
C GLN A 191 3.90 -13.48 -9.04
N LEU A 192 3.64 -12.31 -8.45
CA LEU A 192 4.63 -11.24 -8.31
C LEU A 192 5.80 -11.65 -7.40
N LEU A 193 5.52 -12.38 -6.31
CA LEU A 193 6.56 -12.96 -5.45
C LEU A 193 7.52 -13.83 -6.26
N LYS A 194 6.98 -14.68 -7.13
CA LYS A 194 7.78 -15.59 -7.95
C LYS A 194 8.49 -14.87 -9.09
N ASP A 195 7.76 -14.09 -9.89
CA ASP A 195 8.26 -13.56 -11.16
C ASP A 195 9.14 -12.32 -11.00
N ILE A 196 8.87 -11.49 -9.98
CA ILE A 196 9.60 -10.25 -9.73
C ILE A 196 10.63 -10.43 -8.61
N GLN A 197 10.20 -11.00 -7.48
CA GLN A 197 11.05 -11.09 -6.28
C GLN A 197 11.86 -12.38 -6.21
N ASN A 198 11.61 -13.34 -7.10
CA ASN A 198 12.26 -14.67 -7.12
C ASN A 198 12.16 -15.40 -5.78
N VAL A 199 10.99 -15.29 -5.12
CA VAL A 199 10.69 -15.91 -3.84
C VAL A 199 9.68 -17.03 -4.05
N ASP A 200 9.95 -18.20 -3.48
CA ASP A 200 8.98 -19.27 -3.47
C ASP A 200 7.73 -18.89 -2.69
N THR A 201 6.56 -19.26 -3.23
CA THR A 201 5.27 -18.93 -2.61
C THR A 201 5.03 -19.71 -1.30
N ARG A 202 5.84 -20.74 -1.05
CA ARG A 202 5.81 -21.54 0.17
C ARG A 202 7.18 -21.59 0.83
N PRO A 203 7.27 -21.56 2.17
CA PRO A 203 8.54 -21.62 2.90
C PRO A 203 9.18 -23.01 2.74
N GLN A 204 10.21 -23.12 1.91
CA GLN A 204 10.91 -24.36 1.57
C GLN A 204 11.61 -25.03 2.76
N ALA A 205 11.86 -24.29 3.84
CA ALA A 205 12.48 -24.82 5.06
C ALA A 205 11.57 -25.81 5.82
N LEU A 206 10.25 -25.70 5.65
CA LEU A 206 9.30 -26.53 6.39
C LEU A 206 9.25 -27.96 5.84
N PRO A 207 9.41 -29.00 6.71
CA PRO A 207 9.34 -30.41 6.29
C PRO A 207 8.03 -30.74 5.57
N ILE A 208 6.90 -30.26 6.07
CA ILE A 208 5.60 -30.50 5.46
C ILE A 208 5.45 -29.93 4.05
N VAL A 209 6.15 -28.82 3.73
CA VAL A 209 6.18 -28.26 2.37
C VAL A 209 7.00 -29.15 1.45
N LYS A 210 8.10 -29.72 1.92
CA LYS A 210 8.89 -30.72 1.17
C LYS A 210 8.08 -31.97 0.90
N ASP A 211 7.35 -32.46 1.90
CA ASP A 211 6.43 -33.60 1.76
C ASP A 211 5.35 -33.31 0.71
N LEU A 212 4.78 -32.11 0.72
CA LEU A 212 3.79 -31.70 -0.28
C LEU A 212 4.37 -31.71 -1.69
N TYR A 213 5.53 -31.08 -1.91
CA TYR A 213 6.17 -31.08 -3.22
C TYR A 213 6.54 -32.50 -3.68
N ARG A 214 7.06 -33.33 -2.78
CA ARG A 214 7.37 -34.73 -3.07
C ARG A 214 6.12 -35.49 -3.50
N TYR A 215 5.01 -35.33 -2.78
CA TYR A 215 3.73 -35.95 -3.13
C TYR A 215 3.23 -35.49 -4.50
N LEU A 216 3.22 -34.16 -4.77
CA LEU A 216 2.78 -33.61 -6.04
C LEU A 216 3.65 -34.13 -7.21
N MET A 217 4.95 -34.29 -7.01
CA MET A 217 5.85 -34.88 -7.99
C MET A 217 5.47 -36.35 -8.29
N LEU A 218 5.22 -37.16 -7.26
CA LEU A 218 4.75 -38.56 -7.43
C LEU A 218 3.42 -38.60 -8.20
N VAL A 219 2.50 -37.70 -7.93
CA VAL A 219 1.24 -37.57 -8.70
C VAL A 219 1.50 -37.24 -10.16
N SER A 220 2.41 -36.30 -10.45
CA SER A 220 2.74 -35.92 -11.82
C SER A 220 3.40 -37.08 -12.59
N GLU A 221 4.20 -37.90 -11.91
CA GLU A 221 4.87 -39.10 -12.47
C GLU A 221 3.99 -40.36 -12.55
N ASP A 222 2.69 -40.23 -12.29
CA ASP A 222 1.75 -41.37 -12.23
C ASP A 222 2.04 -42.40 -11.16
N LYS A 223 2.71 -42.00 -10.06
CA LYS A 223 3.13 -42.87 -8.93
C LYS A 223 2.33 -42.63 -7.64
N TRP A 224 1.11 -42.09 -7.73
CA TRP A 224 0.26 -41.74 -6.59
C TRP A 224 -0.23 -42.95 -5.77
N ASP A 225 -0.14 -44.17 -6.31
CA ASP A 225 -0.54 -45.42 -5.72
C ASP A 225 0.62 -46.19 -5.03
N THR A 226 1.81 -45.63 -4.98
CA THR A 226 2.95 -46.18 -4.24
C THR A 226 2.79 -46.03 -2.73
N ASP A 227 3.47 -46.87 -1.95
CA ASP A 227 3.44 -46.80 -0.49
C ASP A 227 3.97 -45.47 0.03
N GLU A 228 5.04 -44.92 -0.60
CA GLU A 228 5.56 -43.57 -0.31
C GLU A 228 4.47 -42.49 -0.50
N ALA A 229 3.74 -42.53 -1.61
CA ALA A 229 2.71 -41.55 -1.89
C ALA A 229 1.53 -41.66 -0.90
N ARG A 230 1.13 -42.86 -0.51
CA ARG A 230 0.08 -43.10 0.48
C ARG A 230 0.46 -42.58 1.86
N GLU A 231 1.71 -42.81 2.28
CA GLU A 231 2.21 -42.34 3.59
C GLU A 231 2.31 -40.81 3.61
N LEU A 232 2.87 -40.18 2.54
CA LEU A 232 2.90 -38.74 2.39
C LEU A 232 1.48 -38.16 2.41
N ARG A 233 0.55 -38.77 1.68
CA ARG A 233 -0.84 -38.30 1.61
C ARG A 233 -1.49 -38.32 2.98
N LYS A 234 -1.32 -39.34 3.75
CA LYS A 234 -1.87 -39.46 5.13
C LYS A 234 -1.39 -38.29 6.00
N ARG A 235 -0.08 -38.00 6.01
CA ARG A 235 0.49 -36.87 6.77
C ARG A 235 -0.04 -35.52 6.28
N LEU A 236 -0.18 -35.36 4.96
CA LEU A 236 -0.68 -34.13 4.35
C LEU A 236 -2.18 -33.91 4.63
N ASP A 237 -2.99 -34.97 4.69
CA ASP A 237 -4.40 -34.88 5.06
C ASP A 237 -4.58 -34.50 6.54
N GLU A 238 -3.77 -35.08 7.44
CA GLU A 238 -3.74 -34.72 8.87
C GLU A 238 -3.35 -33.25 9.07
N TRP A 239 -2.36 -32.79 8.32
CA TRP A 239 -1.91 -31.38 8.36
C TRP A 239 -2.94 -30.42 7.80
N SER A 240 -3.46 -30.70 6.62
CA SER A 240 -4.28 -29.77 5.86
C SER A 240 -5.75 -29.75 6.28
N LYS A 241 -6.23 -30.84 6.90
CA LYS A 241 -7.65 -31.04 7.26
C LYS A 241 -8.61 -30.74 6.09
N GLY A 242 -8.18 -31.04 4.86
CA GLY A 242 -8.95 -30.81 3.64
C GLY A 242 -8.89 -29.37 3.10
N CYS A 243 -8.13 -28.46 3.72
CA CYS A 243 -8.07 -27.06 3.32
C CYS A 243 -6.97 -26.74 2.29
N GLU A 244 -6.11 -27.71 1.91
CA GLU A 244 -4.99 -27.44 1.00
C GLU A 244 -5.40 -27.55 -0.48
N PRO A 245 -5.45 -26.44 -1.23
CA PRO A 245 -5.92 -26.46 -2.62
C PRO A 245 -5.08 -27.31 -3.57
N ALA A 246 -3.77 -27.47 -3.27
CA ALA A 246 -2.89 -28.29 -4.10
C ALA A 246 -3.26 -29.78 -4.00
N LEU A 247 -3.70 -30.26 -2.83
CA LEU A 247 -4.18 -31.64 -2.66
C LEU A 247 -5.51 -31.87 -3.40
N VAL A 248 -6.43 -30.90 -3.37
CA VAL A 248 -7.69 -30.95 -4.11
C VAL A 248 -7.43 -31.03 -5.63
N ARG A 249 -6.48 -30.25 -6.12
CA ARG A 249 -6.06 -30.34 -7.54
C ARG A 249 -5.42 -31.67 -7.86
N ALA A 250 -4.56 -32.20 -6.99
CA ALA A 250 -3.95 -33.52 -7.13
C ALA A 250 -5.00 -34.63 -7.19
N ASP A 251 -6.05 -34.58 -6.37
CA ASP A 251 -7.16 -35.56 -6.43
C ASP A 251 -7.91 -35.52 -7.78
N THR A 252 -8.10 -34.32 -8.31
CA THR A 252 -8.74 -34.17 -9.63
C THR A 252 -7.83 -34.73 -10.73
N GLU A 253 -6.54 -34.48 -10.66
CA GLU A 253 -5.55 -35.03 -11.61
C GLU A 253 -5.51 -36.56 -11.55
N ILE A 254 -5.47 -37.13 -10.34
CA ILE A 254 -5.49 -38.58 -10.14
C ILE A 254 -6.74 -39.20 -10.74
N ARG A 255 -7.93 -38.60 -10.54
CA ARG A 255 -9.18 -39.08 -11.13
C ARG A 255 -9.12 -39.11 -12.66
N MET A 256 -8.63 -38.03 -13.27
CA MET A 256 -8.47 -37.95 -14.73
C MET A 256 -7.48 -39.01 -15.27
N LYS A 257 -6.33 -39.17 -14.61
CA LYS A 257 -5.30 -40.14 -14.99
C LYS A 257 -5.81 -41.60 -14.79
N SER A 258 -6.49 -41.87 -13.72
CA SER A 258 -7.10 -43.19 -13.44
C SER A 258 -8.15 -43.57 -14.50
N PHE A 259 -8.97 -42.61 -14.96
CA PHE A 259 -9.92 -42.84 -16.02
C PHE A 259 -9.24 -43.19 -17.36
N ARG A 260 -8.13 -42.50 -17.66
CA ARG A 260 -7.34 -42.79 -18.87
C ARG A 260 -6.63 -44.15 -18.82
N ARG A 261 -6.15 -44.58 -17.63
CA ARG A 261 -5.55 -45.93 -17.44
C ARG A 261 -6.57 -47.05 -17.66
N LYS A 262 -7.87 -46.86 -17.29
CA LYS A 262 -8.93 -47.83 -17.48
C LYS A 262 -9.42 -47.97 -18.92
N LYS A 263 -9.14 -47.01 -19.79
CA LYS A 263 -9.52 -47.01 -21.22
C LYS A 263 -8.43 -47.58 -22.14
N LYS A 264 -7.24 -47.79 -21.63
CA LYS A 264 -6.16 -48.52 -22.35
C LYS A 264 -6.19 -50.01 -21.93
#